data_550f69930b447cd90d92fb1681fbf954
#
_entry.id   550f69930b447cd90d92fb1681fbf954
#
_cell.length_a   1.000
_cell.length_b   1.000
_cell.length_c   1.000
_cell.angle_alpha   90.00
_cell.angle_beta   90.00
_cell.angle_gamma   90.00
#
_symmetry.space_group_name_H-M   'P 1'
#
loop_
_entity.id
_entity.type
_entity.pdbx_description
1 polymer ?
#
loop_
_entity_poly.entity_id
_entity_poly.type
_entity_poly.pdbx_seq_one_letter_code
_entity_poly.pdbx_strand_id
1 'polypeptide(L)'
;EGLNLVYIRVWGKYGEEEPYKIAWSNLIRYLKNNDLLTSNTKFIGLSFDDPNVTSPDKCRFYACASVPKTIVPNCEFGIFKLLPGKYAVYTIKGYYENLQDWYNTIWVNNEEKLRHGMSFEEYINFSDENIENYITKIYIPIK
;
A
#
# COMPACT_ATOMS: atom_id res chain seq x y z
N GLU A 1 10.25 1.00 -12.81
CA GLU A 1 11.15 1.86 -12.04
C GLU A 1 11.00 1.59 -10.55
N GLY A 2 12.14 1.46 -9.82
CA GLY A 2 12.11 1.17 -8.39
C GLY A 2 11.76 2.40 -7.56
N LEU A 3 11.26 2.17 -6.35
CA LEU A 3 10.89 3.23 -5.42
C LEU A 3 11.55 3.00 -4.06
N ASN A 4 12.01 4.10 -3.45
CA ASN A 4 12.40 4.09 -2.05
C ASN A 4 11.18 4.49 -1.22
N LEU A 5 10.86 3.67 -0.22
CA LEU A 5 9.69 3.87 0.61
C LEU A 5 10.09 4.01 2.07
N VAL A 6 9.43 4.94 2.76
CA VAL A 6 9.40 4.95 4.22
C VAL A 6 8.07 4.34 4.64
N TYR A 7 8.05 3.54 5.70
CA TYR A 7 6.84 2.86 6.12
C TYR A 7 6.65 2.84 7.63
N ILE A 8 5.38 2.68 8.02
CA ILE A 8 5.00 2.33 9.39
C ILE A 8 4.23 1.00 9.32
N ARG A 9 4.54 0.09 10.24
CA ARG A 9 3.93 -1.24 10.27
C ARG A 9 2.64 -1.23 11.04
N VAL A 10 1.62 -1.90 10.49
CA VAL A 10 0.32 -2.11 11.13
C VAL A 10 0.08 -3.60 11.29
N TRP A 11 -0.34 -4.02 12.46
CA TRP A 11 -0.75 -5.39 12.74
C TRP A 11 -2.27 -5.41 12.92
N GLY A 12 -2.93 -6.43 12.36
CA GLY A 12 -4.33 -6.63 12.56
C GLY A 12 -5.09 -6.97 11.29
N LYS A 13 -6.41 -7.04 11.42
CA LYS A 13 -7.30 -7.40 10.33
C LYS A 13 -7.25 -6.35 9.23
N TYR A 14 -7.06 -6.80 7.99
CA TYR A 14 -7.08 -5.91 6.83
C TYR A 14 -8.45 -5.26 6.67
N GLY A 15 -8.44 -3.96 6.39
CA GLY A 15 -9.66 -3.18 6.26
C GLY A 15 -10.20 -2.59 7.56
N GLU A 16 -9.58 -2.88 8.70
CA GLU A 16 -9.94 -2.32 9.99
C GLU A 16 -9.55 -0.85 10.08
N GLU A 17 -10.52 0.02 10.36
CA GLU A 17 -10.36 1.47 10.22
C GLU A 17 -9.33 2.10 11.16
N GLU A 18 -9.46 1.83 12.47
CA GLU A 18 -8.70 2.53 13.51
C GLU A 18 -7.17 2.41 13.40
N PRO A 19 -6.57 1.21 13.37
CA PRO A 19 -5.12 1.10 13.28
C PRO A 19 -4.53 1.74 12.04
N TYR A 20 -5.22 1.63 10.92
CA TYR A 20 -4.76 2.21 9.65
C TYR A 20 -4.84 3.72 9.65
N LYS A 21 -5.92 4.28 10.21
CA LYS A 21 -6.10 5.72 10.31
C LYS A 21 -5.00 6.39 11.12
N ILE A 22 -4.66 5.77 12.25
CA ILE A 22 -3.57 6.24 13.11
C ILE A 22 -2.23 6.15 12.38
N ALA A 23 -1.96 5.03 11.72
CA ALA A 23 -0.72 4.82 10.99
C ALA A 23 -0.54 5.83 9.86
N TRP A 24 -1.55 6.04 9.03
CA TRP A 24 -1.49 7.02 7.95
C TRP A 24 -1.31 8.45 8.46
N SER A 25 -1.99 8.80 9.56
CA SER A 25 -1.85 10.13 10.17
C SER A 25 -0.43 10.35 10.67
N ASN A 26 0.16 9.36 11.32
CA ASN A 26 1.53 9.43 11.81
C ASN A 26 2.54 9.52 10.67
N LEU A 27 2.33 8.76 9.61
CA LEU A 27 3.19 8.78 8.44
C LEU A 27 3.18 10.15 7.76
N ILE A 28 2.00 10.72 7.55
CA ILE A 28 1.86 12.04 6.91
C ILE A 28 2.51 13.12 7.77
N ARG A 29 2.32 13.07 9.08
CA ARG A 29 2.96 14.00 10.01
C ARG A 29 4.48 13.92 9.93
N TYR A 30 5.03 12.72 9.88
CA TYR A 30 6.46 12.50 9.73
C TYR A 30 6.99 13.12 8.44
N LEU A 31 6.29 12.90 7.32
CA LEU A 31 6.67 13.46 6.02
C LEU A 31 6.68 14.98 6.05
N LYS A 32 5.66 15.60 6.66
CA LYS A 32 5.55 17.05 6.78
C LYS A 32 6.68 17.62 7.64
N ASN A 33 6.96 16.98 8.78
CA ASN A 33 7.98 17.45 9.72
C ASN A 33 9.41 17.33 9.18
N ASN A 34 9.63 16.48 8.17
CA ASN A 34 10.95 16.25 7.58
C ASN A 34 11.05 16.77 6.13
N ASP A 35 10.09 17.58 5.71
CA ASP A 35 10.03 18.18 4.36
C ASP A 35 10.10 17.15 3.24
N LEU A 36 9.49 16.00 3.45
CA LEU A 36 9.46 14.90 2.49
C LEU A 36 8.17 14.82 1.68
N LEU A 37 7.11 15.51 2.13
CA LEU A 37 5.82 15.49 1.44
C LEU A 37 5.82 16.45 0.27
N THR A 38 5.59 15.92 -0.93
CA THR A 38 5.51 16.72 -2.17
C THR A 38 4.28 16.30 -2.96
N SER A 39 3.99 17.03 -4.04
CA SER A 39 2.91 16.66 -4.97
C SER A 39 3.19 15.34 -5.70
N ASN A 40 4.43 14.88 -5.72
CA ASN A 40 4.85 13.64 -6.37
C ASN A 40 4.94 12.45 -5.41
N THR A 41 4.66 12.65 -4.13
CA THR A 41 4.68 11.58 -3.14
C THR A 41 3.61 10.55 -3.47
N LYS A 42 3.99 9.29 -3.55
CA LYS A 42 3.07 8.17 -3.76
C LYS A 42 2.81 7.47 -2.43
N PHE A 43 1.56 7.16 -2.16
CA PHE A 43 1.15 6.45 -0.95
C PHE A 43 0.84 5.00 -1.35
N ILE A 44 1.53 4.07 -0.72
CA ILE A 44 1.53 2.66 -1.13
C ILE A 44 1.21 1.78 0.08
N GLY A 45 0.38 0.77 -0.15
CA GLY A 45 0.06 -0.24 0.85
C GLY A 45 0.66 -1.59 0.47
N LEU A 46 1.35 -2.21 1.41
CA LEU A 46 1.92 -3.54 1.25
C LEU A 46 1.29 -4.48 2.27
N SER A 47 0.61 -5.53 1.78
CA SER A 47 0.03 -6.58 2.61
C SER A 47 0.90 -7.82 2.50
N PHE A 48 1.41 -8.31 3.63
CA PHE A 48 2.39 -9.39 3.65
C PHE A 48 1.81 -10.77 3.91
N ASP A 49 0.57 -10.85 4.35
CA ASP A 49 -0.04 -12.10 4.79
C ASP A 49 -1.35 -12.36 4.06
N ASP A 50 -1.63 -13.65 3.81
CA ASP A 50 -2.92 -14.06 3.26
C ASP A 50 -3.92 -14.21 4.42
N PRO A 51 -5.01 -13.43 4.46
CA PRO A 51 -5.98 -13.53 5.54
C PRO A 51 -6.72 -14.87 5.61
N ASN A 52 -6.64 -15.68 4.55
CA ASN A 52 -7.18 -17.05 4.56
C ASN A 52 -6.25 -18.04 5.24
N VAL A 53 -4.97 -17.68 5.45
CA VAL A 53 -3.94 -18.55 6.04
C VAL A 53 -3.48 -18.01 7.39
N THR A 54 -3.28 -16.71 7.50
CA THR A 54 -2.80 -16.04 8.70
C THR A 54 -3.97 -15.51 9.52
N SER A 55 -3.94 -15.70 10.84
CA SER A 55 -4.97 -15.16 11.74
C SER A 55 -5.08 -13.64 11.56
N PRO A 56 -6.30 -13.07 11.57
CA PRO A 56 -6.48 -11.64 11.32
C PRO A 56 -5.64 -10.72 12.21
N ASP A 57 -5.50 -11.04 13.48
CA ASP A 57 -4.71 -10.25 14.45
C ASP A 57 -3.21 -10.29 14.19
N LYS A 58 -2.74 -11.20 13.33
CA LYS A 58 -1.33 -11.37 12.98
C LYS A 58 -0.98 -10.92 11.57
N CYS A 59 -1.96 -10.47 10.81
CA CYS A 59 -1.71 -9.94 9.48
C CYS A 59 -0.93 -8.63 9.54
N ARG A 60 0.06 -8.51 8.67
CA ARG A 60 0.95 -7.34 8.63
C ARG A 60 0.66 -6.49 7.41
N PHE A 61 0.61 -5.19 7.64
CA PHE A 61 0.45 -4.21 6.59
C PHE A 61 1.47 -3.09 6.78
N TYR A 62 2.09 -2.66 5.70
CA TYR A 62 2.96 -1.49 5.72
C TYR A 62 2.27 -0.33 5.03
N ALA A 63 2.06 0.75 5.79
CA ALA A 63 1.62 2.03 5.22
C ALA A 63 2.87 2.77 4.78
N CYS A 64 3.01 3.00 3.48
CA CYS A 64 4.24 3.47 2.87
C CYS A 64 4.04 4.79 2.14
N ALA A 65 5.11 5.57 2.05
CA ALA A 65 5.18 6.74 1.20
C ALA A 65 6.50 6.75 0.44
N SER A 66 6.45 7.16 -0.83
CA SER A 66 7.67 7.30 -1.61
C SER A 66 8.48 8.51 -1.15
N VAL A 67 9.80 8.35 -1.10
CA VAL A 67 10.72 9.42 -0.73
C VAL A 67 11.79 9.57 -1.82
N PRO A 68 12.30 10.80 -2.04
CA PRO A 68 13.25 11.05 -3.15
C PRO A 68 14.63 10.43 -2.93
N LYS A 69 14.94 10.07 -1.68
CA LYS A 69 16.24 9.52 -1.31
C LYS A 69 16.11 8.60 -0.12
N THR A 70 17.10 7.75 0.10
CA THR A 70 17.17 6.92 1.29
C THR A 70 17.32 7.79 2.53
N ILE A 71 16.49 7.54 3.54
CA ILE A 71 16.52 8.25 4.82
C ILE A 71 16.96 7.28 5.92
N VAL A 72 17.38 7.83 7.06
CA VAL A 72 17.73 7.01 8.22
C VAL A 72 16.45 6.62 8.96
N PRO A 73 16.16 5.31 9.13
CA PRO A 73 14.97 4.90 9.87
C PRO A 73 15.09 5.23 11.36
N ASN A 74 13.93 5.42 12.00
CA ASN A 74 13.86 5.58 13.46
C ASN A 74 12.98 4.47 14.07
N CYS A 75 12.64 4.58 15.36
CA CYS A 75 11.94 3.52 16.07
C CYS A 75 10.59 3.12 15.48
N GLU A 76 9.85 4.08 14.92
CA GLU A 76 8.51 3.83 14.37
C GLU A 76 8.52 3.54 12.87
N PHE A 77 9.52 4.06 12.17
CA PHE A 77 9.54 4.05 10.70
C PHE A 77 10.69 3.21 10.19
N GLY A 78 10.42 2.44 9.17
CA GLY A 78 11.43 1.66 8.48
C GLY A 78 11.56 2.09 7.04
N ILE A 79 12.51 1.49 6.34
CA ILE A 79 12.76 1.75 4.92
C ILE A 79 12.54 0.46 4.15
N PHE A 80 11.85 0.57 3.03
CA PHE A 80 11.62 -0.55 2.12
C PHE A 80 11.93 -0.10 0.71
N LYS A 81 12.66 -0.91 -0.02
CA LYS A 81 12.97 -0.62 -1.41
C LYS A 81 12.12 -1.49 -2.33
N LEU A 82 11.24 -0.86 -3.09
CA LEU A 82 10.42 -1.54 -4.06
C LEU A 82 11.21 -1.70 -5.34
N LEU A 83 11.49 -2.94 -5.72
CA LEU A 83 12.33 -3.24 -6.88
C LEU A 83 11.58 -2.94 -8.18
N PRO A 84 12.32 -2.55 -9.23
CA PRO A 84 11.71 -2.32 -10.53
C PRO A 84 11.23 -3.63 -11.15
N GLY A 85 10.28 -3.51 -12.06
CA GLY A 85 9.78 -4.68 -12.78
C GLY A 85 8.51 -4.34 -13.54
N LYS A 86 7.98 -5.35 -14.19
CA LYS A 86 6.76 -5.24 -14.98
C LYS A 86 5.56 -5.59 -14.10
N TYR A 87 4.50 -4.81 -14.18
CA TYR A 87 3.30 -4.99 -13.38
C TYR A 87 2.05 -4.86 -14.25
N ALA A 88 1.06 -5.72 -13.98
CA ALA A 88 -0.31 -5.48 -14.44
C ALA A 88 -0.95 -4.53 -13.44
N VAL A 89 -1.57 -3.46 -13.93
CA VAL A 89 -2.14 -2.41 -13.09
C VAL A 89 -3.66 -2.38 -13.28
N TYR A 90 -4.39 -2.49 -12.17
CA TYR A 90 -5.85 -2.45 -12.15
C TYR A 90 -6.29 -1.22 -11.35
N THR A 91 -7.08 -0.37 -11.97
CA THR A 91 -7.59 0.84 -11.32
C THR A 91 -8.98 0.57 -10.79
N ILE A 92 -9.15 0.71 -9.47
CA ILE A 92 -10.38 0.41 -8.75
C ILE A 92 -10.92 1.72 -8.14
N LYS A 93 -12.22 1.96 -8.33
CA LYS A 93 -12.90 3.10 -7.74
C LYS A 93 -13.89 2.61 -6.69
N GLY A 94 -13.87 3.23 -5.50
CA GLY A 94 -14.81 2.95 -4.44
C GLY A 94 -14.17 2.61 -3.10
N TYR A 95 -14.90 1.92 -2.27
CA TYR A 95 -14.52 1.63 -0.88
C TYR A 95 -13.35 0.66 -0.78
N TYR A 96 -12.43 0.94 0.15
CA TYR A 96 -11.29 0.05 0.42
C TYR A 96 -11.72 -1.33 0.92
N GLU A 97 -12.82 -1.42 1.63
CA GLU A 97 -13.37 -2.70 2.13
C GLU A 97 -13.75 -3.67 1.01
N ASN A 98 -13.94 -3.16 -0.21
CA ASN A 98 -14.24 -3.98 -1.38
C ASN A 98 -12.99 -4.54 -2.07
N LEU A 99 -11.79 -4.16 -1.62
CA LEU A 99 -10.54 -4.57 -2.27
C LEU A 99 -10.34 -6.08 -2.28
N GLN A 100 -10.73 -6.79 -1.22
CA GLN A 100 -10.58 -8.25 -1.17
C GLN A 100 -11.38 -8.93 -2.30
N ASP A 101 -12.59 -8.45 -2.57
CA ASP A 101 -13.41 -8.97 -3.66
C ASP A 101 -12.77 -8.70 -5.03
N TRP A 102 -12.18 -7.51 -5.20
CA TRP A 102 -11.45 -7.16 -6.41
C TRP A 102 -10.22 -8.04 -6.61
N TYR A 103 -9.47 -8.30 -5.53
CA TYR A 103 -8.32 -9.21 -5.59
C TYR A 103 -8.75 -10.61 -6.03
N ASN A 104 -9.83 -11.13 -5.47
CA ASN A 104 -10.35 -12.44 -5.85
C ASN A 104 -10.71 -12.48 -7.34
N THR A 105 -11.36 -11.41 -7.85
CA THR A 105 -11.72 -11.29 -9.25
C THR A 105 -10.47 -11.24 -10.14
N ILE A 106 -9.47 -10.46 -9.76
CA ILE A 106 -8.22 -10.32 -10.49
C ILE A 106 -7.49 -11.67 -10.58
N TRP A 107 -7.40 -12.41 -9.48
CA TRP A 107 -6.71 -13.70 -9.47
C TRP A 107 -7.40 -14.72 -10.37
N VAL A 108 -8.71 -14.71 -10.42
CA VAL A 108 -9.49 -15.63 -11.28
C VAL A 108 -9.34 -15.27 -12.76
N ASN A 109 -9.31 -13.98 -13.09
CA ASN A 109 -9.35 -13.50 -14.48
C ASN A 109 -7.97 -13.07 -15.02
N ASN A 110 -6.91 -13.22 -14.25
CA ASN A 110 -5.58 -12.80 -14.67
C ASN A 110 -4.98 -13.82 -15.66
N GLU A 111 -4.84 -13.41 -16.92
CA GLU A 111 -4.25 -14.23 -17.98
C GLU A 111 -2.73 -14.09 -18.06
N GLU A 112 -2.16 -13.08 -17.41
CA GLU A 112 -0.73 -12.82 -17.43
C GLU A 112 0.03 -13.79 -16.54
N LYS A 113 1.23 -14.15 -16.97
CA LYS A 113 2.10 -15.00 -16.15
C LYS A 113 2.66 -14.20 -14.98
N LEU A 114 2.46 -14.70 -13.79
CA LEU A 114 2.95 -14.07 -12.57
C LEU A 114 4.48 -14.15 -12.46
N ARG A 115 5.06 -13.07 -11.99
CA ARG A 115 6.48 -13.00 -11.63
C ARG A 115 6.59 -13.11 -10.11
N HIS A 116 7.67 -13.70 -9.63
CA HIS A 116 7.94 -13.69 -8.21
C HIS A 116 8.16 -12.24 -7.73
N GLY A 117 7.41 -11.83 -6.72
CA GLY A 117 7.47 -10.47 -6.21
C GLY A 117 6.22 -10.14 -5.41
N MET A 118 6.14 -8.92 -4.92
CA MET A 118 5.03 -8.46 -4.12
C MET A 118 4.01 -7.68 -4.95
N SER A 119 2.73 -7.99 -4.73
CA SER A 119 1.63 -7.13 -5.15
C SER A 119 1.52 -5.95 -4.19
N PHE A 120 1.11 -4.80 -4.69
CA PHE A 120 0.91 -3.64 -3.81
C PHE A 120 -0.21 -2.76 -4.33
N GLU A 121 -0.65 -1.85 -3.47
CA GLU A 121 -1.70 -0.89 -3.77
C GLU A 121 -1.12 0.53 -3.75
N GLU A 122 -1.58 1.37 -4.66
CA GLU A 122 -1.28 2.80 -4.64
C GLU A 122 -2.59 3.57 -4.44
N TYR A 123 -2.62 4.43 -3.41
CA TYR A 123 -3.80 5.22 -3.06
C TYR A 123 -3.67 6.60 -3.69
N ILE A 124 -4.52 6.89 -4.67
CA ILE A 124 -4.40 8.11 -5.50
C ILE A 124 -4.98 9.33 -4.79
N ASN A 125 -6.14 9.18 -4.16
CA ASN A 125 -6.90 10.31 -3.58
C ASN A 125 -7.56 9.98 -2.25
N PHE A 126 -6.85 9.26 -1.38
CA PHE A 126 -7.40 8.81 -0.09
C PHE A 126 -7.81 9.96 0.86
N SER A 127 -7.41 11.19 0.57
CA SER A 127 -7.79 12.37 1.34
C SER A 127 -9.10 13.01 0.87
N ASP A 128 -9.73 12.48 -0.16
CA ASP A 128 -11.04 12.93 -0.62
C ASP A 128 -12.09 12.65 0.46
N GLU A 129 -12.96 13.61 0.72
CA GLU A 129 -14.04 13.45 1.70
C GLU A 129 -15.10 12.46 1.23
N ASN A 130 -15.24 12.29 -0.07
CA ASN A 130 -16.21 11.40 -0.67
C ASN A 130 -15.57 10.06 -0.97
N ILE A 131 -15.84 9.08 -0.11
CA ILE A 131 -15.27 7.72 -0.20
C ILE A 131 -15.59 7.05 -1.54
N GLU A 132 -16.74 7.36 -2.14
CA GLU A 132 -17.14 6.81 -3.43
C GLU A 132 -16.17 7.18 -4.56
N ASN A 133 -15.41 8.26 -4.39
CA ASN A 133 -14.44 8.74 -5.37
C ASN A 133 -13.02 8.23 -5.12
N TYR A 134 -12.79 7.42 -4.09
CA TYR A 134 -11.46 6.87 -3.83
C TYR A 134 -11.00 6.03 -5.02
N ILE A 135 -9.78 6.29 -5.46
CA ILE A 135 -9.14 5.54 -6.54
C ILE A 135 -7.95 4.79 -5.97
N THR A 136 -7.93 3.49 -6.18
CA THR A 136 -6.83 2.62 -5.78
C THR A 136 -6.31 1.90 -7.01
N LYS A 137 -5.00 1.91 -7.21
CA LYS A 137 -4.36 1.10 -8.24
C LYS A 137 -3.75 -0.13 -7.60
N ILE A 138 -4.07 -1.29 -8.14
CA ILE A 138 -3.52 -2.57 -7.70
C ILE A 138 -2.46 -2.99 -8.69
N TYR A 139 -1.25 -3.24 -8.21
CA TYR A 139 -0.09 -3.63 -9.00
C TYR A 139 0.22 -5.11 -8.75
N ILE A 140 0.13 -5.92 -9.81
CA ILE A 140 0.43 -7.35 -9.75
C ILE A 140 1.71 -7.60 -10.56
N PRO A 141 2.77 -8.16 -9.95
CA PRO A 141 4.00 -8.42 -10.70
C PRO A 141 3.79 -9.49 -11.77
N ILE A 142 4.22 -9.20 -12.99
CA ILE A 142 4.12 -10.11 -14.14
C ILE A 142 5.49 -10.30 -14.81
N LYS A 143 5.58 -11.34 -15.62
CA LYS A 143 6.78 -11.62 -16.41
C LYS A 143 6.91 -10.76 -17.65
#